data_d5b6e9e46f67194e526c6779eb29b582
#
_entry.id   d5b6e9e46f67194e526c6779eb29b582
#
_cell.length_a   1.000
_cell.length_b   1.000
_cell.length_c   1.000
_cell.angle_alpha   90.00
_cell.angle_beta   90.00
_cell.angle_gamma   90.00
#
_symmetry.space_group_name_H-M   'P 1'
#
loop_
_entity.id
_entity.type
_entity.pdbx_description
1 polymer ?
#
loop_
_entity_poly.entity_id
_entity_poly.type
_entity_poly.pdbx_seq_one_letter_code
_entity_poly.pdbx_strand_id
1 'polypeptide(L)'
;GNFSWGPAQELTLVSNETGLVSTFGTPTTSNNIDFHSAAYFLRYSNDLYVVRELGSSAANAFDSDAASAAPLVKNSTDFDNQQSNLESDGHTWIAKYAGTLGNSIKVSVCTQSASDSDFDNWAHVAEFDAAPDSNEVHVAIVDEDGDLSGTAGTVLETFPFLSTTVGAKNADGSTNYAKTVINNNSSYVWSIGDLDSTADTSLTAGHNGGALGTSHIATGFDLMEDPNTVTVDFLIAPGMSTSTDQATVVNDLVTIAGTTRKDCVAVTSPNRAAVVNNAGSEVTSITSGISTFTRSSYLIVDGNYLKVYDKYNDKYIHIPAASSTAGIMAASHVNAAPWFSPAGTRRGQYLGVTSLTYDANKANRDTLYKAGVNPISNIPGQGILLYGDKTHLARPSAFDRINVRRLFLSIERAISEAAKAVIFEFNDEFTRAEFSGIVEPFLREIQGARGITDFRVVCDETNNTAAVIDRNELVADIFIKPARSVNYVTLNFVAVRTGVEFEEVVGAATI
;
A
#
# COMPACT_ATOMS: atom_id res chain seq x y z
N GLY A 1 -0.31 -7.98 0.66
CA GLY A 1 -0.01 -8.52 2.00
C GLY A 1 -1.03 -9.53 2.47
N ASN A 2 -0.73 -10.17 3.60
CA ASN A 2 -1.62 -11.13 4.25
C ASN A 2 -2.57 -10.40 5.21
N PHE A 3 -3.88 -10.57 5.01
CA PHE A 3 -4.93 -9.98 5.87
C PHE A 3 -6.00 -11.01 6.20
N SER A 4 -6.73 -10.78 7.30
CA SER A 4 -7.71 -11.77 7.80
C SER A 4 -8.99 -11.83 6.98
N TRP A 5 -9.39 -10.71 6.36
CA TRP A 5 -10.65 -10.51 5.65
C TRP A 5 -10.45 -9.58 4.45
N GLY A 6 -11.51 -9.33 3.66
CA GLY A 6 -11.53 -8.35 2.58
C GLY A 6 -11.23 -8.93 1.19
N PRO A 7 -11.42 -8.10 0.15
CA PRO A 7 -11.21 -8.50 -1.24
C PRO A 7 -9.76 -8.88 -1.49
N ALA A 8 -9.55 -9.94 -2.27
CA ALA A 8 -8.24 -10.41 -2.66
C ALA A 8 -7.97 -10.10 -4.14
N GLN A 9 -6.70 -9.85 -4.46
CA GLN A 9 -6.26 -9.49 -5.81
C GLN A 9 -7.05 -8.31 -6.41
N GLU A 10 -7.34 -7.33 -5.55
CA GLU A 10 -8.03 -6.09 -5.89
C GLU A 10 -7.33 -4.91 -5.23
N LEU A 11 -7.21 -3.80 -5.96
CA LEU A 11 -6.64 -2.55 -5.45
C LEU A 11 -7.65 -1.86 -4.54
N THR A 12 -7.40 -1.88 -3.25
CA THR A 12 -8.29 -1.27 -2.25
C THR A 12 -7.64 -0.03 -1.64
N LEU A 13 -8.28 1.13 -1.80
CA LEU A 13 -7.82 2.38 -1.19
C LEU A 13 -8.23 2.44 0.28
N VAL A 14 -7.26 2.69 1.16
CA VAL A 14 -7.44 2.83 2.60
C VAL A 14 -6.90 4.17 3.07
N SER A 15 -7.69 4.91 3.84
CA SER A 15 -7.34 6.27 4.30
C SER A 15 -6.89 6.35 5.76
N ASN A 16 -7.20 5.35 6.58
CA ASN A 16 -6.83 5.33 7.99
C ASN A 16 -6.88 3.91 8.58
N GLU A 17 -6.40 3.74 9.80
CA GLU A 17 -6.36 2.43 10.48
C GLU A 17 -7.77 1.85 10.73
N THR A 18 -8.78 2.68 10.98
CA THR A 18 -10.16 2.21 11.16
C THR A 18 -10.70 1.64 9.85
N GLY A 19 -10.46 2.31 8.72
CA GLY A 19 -10.78 1.80 7.39
C GLY A 19 -10.03 0.49 7.06
N LEU A 20 -8.77 0.38 7.49
CA LEU A 20 -8.00 -0.86 7.33
C LEU A 20 -8.65 -2.03 8.10
N VAL A 21 -9.09 -1.79 9.35
CA VAL A 21 -9.79 -2.79 10.16
C VAL A 21 -11.14 -3.15 9.56
N SER A 22 -11.95 -2.16 9.16
CA SER A 22 -13.28 -2.43 8.61
C SER A 22 -13.25 -3.22 7.32
N THR A 23 -12.20 -3.02 6.49
CA THR A 23 -12.08 -3.71 5.20
C THR A 23 -11.37 -5.05 5.33
N PHE A 24 -10.26 -5.11 6.09
CA PHE A 24 -9.37 -6.27 6.12
C PHE A 24 -9.39 -7.05 7.44
N GLY A 25 -10.25 -6.67 8.36
CA GLY A 25 -10.38 -7.28 9.68
C GLY A 25 -9.24 -6.91 10.63
N THR A 26 -9.37 -7.34 11.88
CA THR A 26 -8.34 -7.18 12.90
C THR A 26 -7.16 -8.12 12.64
N PRO A 27 -5.92 -7.70 12.96
CA PRO A 27 -4.76 -8.55 12.75
C PRO A 27 -4.71 -9.69 13.77
N THR A 28 -4.33 -10.86 13.28
CA THR A 28 -3.99 -12.02 14.08
C THR A 28 -2.48 -12.12 14.28
N THR A 29 -2.02 -13.11 15.05
CA THR A 29 -0.58 -13.36 15.24
C THR A 29 0.16 -13.76 13.96
N SER A 30 -0.54 -14.19 12.92
CA SER A 30 0.04 -14.64 11.65
C SER A 30 0.19 -13.54 10.60
N ASN A 31 -0.58 -12.45 10.70
CA ASN A 31 -0.59 -11.37 9.70
C ASN A 31 -0.35 -9.98 10.29
N ASN A 32 -0.06 -9.89 11.59
CA ASN A 32 0.12 -8.61 12.28
C ASN A 32 1.26 -7.75 11.72
N ILE A 33 2.28 -8.35 11.11
CA ILE A 33 3.40 -7.60 10.52
C ILE A 33 2.92 -6.80 9.30
N ASP A 34 2.17 -7.42 8.40
CA ASP A 34 1.66 -6.78 7.20
C ASP A 34 0.62 -5.72 7.55
N PHE A 35 -0.32 -6.05 8.46
CA PHE A 35 -1.31 -5.11 8.95
C PHE A 35 -0.67 -3.86 9.59
N HIS A 36 0.26 -4.05 10.52
CA HIS A 36 0.92 -2.93 11.17
C HIS A 36 1.86 -2.18 10.22
N SER A 37 2.44 -2.82 9.21
CA SER A 37 3.18 -2.12 8.17
C SER A 37 2.27 -1.13 7.42
N ALA A 38 1.07 -1.55 7.01
CA ALA A 38 0.07 -0.67 6.41
C ALA A 38 -0.38 0.44 7.38
N ALA A 39 -0.75 0.08 8.61
CA ALA A 39 -1.20 1.03 9.64
C ALA A 39 -0.14 2.09 9.99
N TYR A 40 1.14 1.74 9.96
CA TYR A 40 2.24 2.67 10.24
C TYR A 40 2.53 3.62 9.07
N PHE A 41 2.26 3.23 7.83
CA PHE A 41 2.24 4.18 6.70
C PHE A 41 1.09 5.20 6.86
N LEU A 42 -0.10 4.73 7.23
CA LEU A 42 -1.30 5.56 7.42
C LEU A 42 -1.19 6.59 8.56
N ARG A 43 -0.14 6.53 9.37
CA ARG A 43 0.18 7.60 10.34
C ARG A 43 0.74 8.87 9.70
N TYR A 44 1.20 8.78 8.45
CA TYR A 44 1.84 9.86 7.71
C TYR A 44 1.03 10.32 6.50
N SER A 45 0.23 9.43 5.93
CA SER A 45 -0.56 9.67 4.72
C SER A 45 -1.92 8.98 4.85
N ASN A 46 -2.92 9.52 4.18
CA ASN A 46 -4.27 8.97 4.10
C ASN A 46 -4.57 8.33 2.74
N ASP A 47 -3.55 8.00 1.98
CA ASP A 47 -3.66 7.47 0.62
C ASP A 47 -2.75 6.25 0.48
N LEU A 48 -3.32 5.06 0.74
CA LEU A 48 -2.63 3.78 0.68
C LEU A 48 -3.48 2.77 -0.09
N TYR A 49 -2.96 2.31 -1.22
CA TYR A 49 -3.50 1.12 -1.88
C TYR A 49 -2.98 -0.14 -1.20
N VAL A 50 -3.90 -1.01 -0.83
CA VAL A 50 -3.64 -2.32 -0.22
C VAL A 50 -4.17 -3.39 -1.15
N VAL A 51 -3.36 -4.41 -1.40
CA VAL A 51 -3.77 -5.63 -2.09
C VAL A 51 -3.62 -6.79 -1.12
N ARG A 52 -4.73 -7.47 -0.85
CA ARG A 52 -4.73 -8.72 -0.12
C ARG A 52 -4.36 -9.86 -1.04
N GLU A 53 -3.39 -10.67 -0.62
CA GLU A 53 -3.04 -11.91 -1.29
C GLU A 53 -3.43 -13.12 -0.46
N LEU A 54 -3.71 -14.22 -1.14
CA LEU A 54 -4.16 -15.47 -0.55
C LEU A 54 -3.13 -16.56 -0.81
N GLY A 55 -2.96 -17.45 0.15
CA GLY A 55 -2.13 -18.64 -0.04
C GLY A 55 -2.78 -19.64 -1.02
N SER A 56 -1.99 -20.56 -1.55
CA SER A 56 -2.39 -21.46 -2.66
C SER A 56 -3.58 -22.36 -2.39
N SER A 57 -3.92 -22.62 -1.13
CA SER A 57 -5.07 -23.46 -0.74
C SER A 57 -6.17 -22.66 -0.03
N ALA A 58 -6.26 -21.34 -0.29
CA ALA A 58 -7.30 -20.51 0.28
C ALA A 58 -8.69 -20.93 -0.21
N ALA A 59 -9.68 -20.78 0.66
CA ALA A 59 -11.07 -21.09 0.35
C ALA A 59 -12.00 -20.16 1.14
N ASN A 60 -13.16 -19.85 0.57
CA ASN A 60 -14.25 -19.20 1.29
C ASN A 60 -14.94 -20.23 2.18
N ALA A 61 -15.44 -19.80 3.33
CA ALA A 61 -16.37 -20.64 4.09
C ALA A 61 -17.70 -20.76 3.33
N PHE A 62 -18.33 -21.90 3.41
CA PHE A 62 -19.55 -22.21 2.67
C PHE A 62 -20.48 -23.12 3.48
N ASP A 63 -21.71 -23.30 3.02
CA ASP A 63 -22.68 -24.20 3.61
C ASP A 63 -22.22 -25.67 3.49
N SER A 64 -22.37 -26.43 4.57
CA SER A 64 -21.90 -27.83 4.63
C SER A 64 -22.70 -28.81 3.76
N ASP A 65 -23.83 -28.37 3.21
CA ASP A 65 -24.73 -29.20 2.41
C ASP A 65 -24.30 -29.30 0.94
N ALA A 66 -23.36 -28.45 0.51
CA ALA A 66 -22.82 -28.48 -0.83
C ALA A 66 -21.96 -29.74 -1.05
N ALA A 67 -22.20 -30.44 -2.16
CA ALA A 67 -21.52 -31.69 -2.47
C ALA A 67 -20.09 -31.49 -3.06
N SER A 68 -19.66 -30.25 -3.23
CA SER A 68 -18.48 -29.87 -4.01
C SER A 68 -17.30 -29.41 -3.18
N ALA A 69 -16.16 -29.23 -3.86
CA ALA A 69 -14.94 -28.71 -3.26
C ALA A 69 -15.15 -27.29 -2.72
N ALA A 70 -14.41 -26.92 -1.67
CA ALA A 70 -14.43 -25.59 -1.11
C ALA A 70 -14.18 -24.50 -2.17
N PRO A 71 -15.09 -23.52 -2.34
CA PRO A 71 -14.99 -22.51 -3.38
C PRO A 71 -13.89 -21.47 -3.05
N LEU A 72 -13.33 -20.85 -4.08
CA LEU A 72 -12.47 -19.70 -3.94
C LEU A 72 -13.05 -18.54 -4.75
N VAL A 73 -13.65 -17.58 -4.05
CA VAL A 73 -14.12 -16.30 -4.58
C VAL A 73 -13.27 -15.20 -3.98
N LYS A 74 -12.54 -14.49 -4.82
CA LYS A 74 -11.53 -13.50 -4.40
C LYS A 74 -12.13 -12.12 -4.17
N ASN A 75 -13.02 -11.70 -5.06
CA ASN A 75 -13.66 -10.38 -5.10
C ASN A 75 -14.99 -10.45 -5.86
N SER A 76 -15.67 -9.31 -6.02
CA SER A 76 -16.97 -9.23 -6.71
C SER A 76 -16.91 -9.66 -8.17
N THR A 77 -15.86 -9.24 -8.89
CA THR A 77 -15.68 -9.63 -10.30
C THR A 77 -15.50 -11.14 -10.44
N ASP A 78 -14.76 -11.75 -9.53
CA ASP A 78 -14.55 -13.20 -9.52
C ASP A 78 -15.85 -13.95 -9.18
N PHE A 79 -16.67 -13.40 -8.26
CA PHE A 79 -18.01 -13.92 -7.97
C PHE A 79 -18.91 -13.91 -9.21
N ASP A 80 -19.00 -12.78 -9.91
CA ASP A 80 -19.82 -12.64 -11.12
C ASP A 80 -19.42 -13.65 -12.21
N ASN A 81 -18.11 -13.94 -12.33
CA ASN A 81 -17.59 -14.90 -13.28
C ASN A 81 -17.87 -16.37 -12.90
N GLN A 82 -18.03 -16.65 -11.62
CA GLN A 82 -18.18 -18.02 -11.09
C GLN A 82 -19.61 -18.36 -10.64
N GLN A 83 -20.53 -17.42 -10.57
CA GLN A 83 -21.86 -17.61 -9.99
C GLN A 83 -22.58 -18.85 -10.53
N SER A 84 -22.61 -19.07 -11.85
CA SER A 84 -23.26 -20.23 -12.47
C SER A 84 -22.63 -21.57 -12.07
N ASN A 85 -21.31 -21.59 -11.83
CA ASN A 85 -20.61 -22.79 -11.36
C ASN A 85 -20.98 -23.07 -9.90
N LEU A 86 -20.99 -22.03 -9.06
CA LEU A 86 -21.35 -22.13 -7.65
C LEU A 86 -22.81 -22.61 -7.45
N GLU A 87 -23.73 -22.13 -8.29
CA GLU A 87 -25.11 -22.63 -8.36
C GLU A 87 -25.17 -24.12 -8.76
N SER A 88 -24.40 -24.51 -9.79
CA SER A 88 -24.31 -25.91 -10.24
C SER A 88 -23.68 -26.84 -9.21
N ASP A 89 -22.78 -26.32 -8.39
CA ASP A 89 -22.13 -27.06 -7.31
C ASP A 89 -23.01 -27.20 -6.06
N GLY A 90 -24.18 -26.55 -6.05
CA GLY A 90 -25.21 -26.69 -5.02
C GLY A 90 -24.99 -25.81 -3.78
N HIS A 91 -24.17 -24.74 -3.89
CA HIS A 91 -24.01 -23.79 -2.81
C HIS A 91 -25.24 -22.89 -2.66
N THR A 92 -25.67 -22.66 -1.43
CA THR A 92 -26.69 -21.66 -1.10
C THR A 92 -26.03 -20.40 -0.55
N TRP A 93 -25.05 -20.57 0.31
CA TRP A 93 -24.34 -19.48 0.96
C TRP A 93 -22.84 -19.68 0.91
N ILE A 94 -22.13 -18.59 0.62
CA ILE A 94 -20.67 -18.55 0.67
C ILE A 94 -20.27 -17.26 1.40
N ALA A 95 -19.26 -17.33 2.28
CA ALA A 95 -18.66 -16.15 2.88
C ALA A 95 -18.14 -15.20 1.80
N LYS A 96 -18.31 -13.89 2.00
CA LYS A 96 -17.93 -12.84 1.03
C LYS A 96 -16.49 -12.98 0.57
N TYR A 97 -15.59 -13.29 1.50
CA TYR A 97 -14.15 -13.39 1.27
C TYR A 97 -13.57 -14.69 1.82
N ALA A 98 -12.53 -15.18 1.16
CA ALA A 98 -11.81 -16.36 1.59
C ALA A 98 -11.11 -16.13 2.95
N GLY A 99 -11.06 -17.16 3.77
CA GLY A 99 -10.35 -17.13 5.05
C GLY A 99 -11.12 -17.75 6.19
N THR A 100 -10.44 -17.95 7.31
CA THR A 100 -10.98 -18.59 8.51
C THR A 100 -12.07 -17.80 9.21
N LEU A 101 -12.09 -16.46 9.05
CA LEU A 101 -13.14 -15.62 9.66
C LEU A 101 -14.52 -15.93 9.10
N GLY A 102 -14.62 -16.42 7.87
CA GLY A 102 -15.89 -16.87 7.29
C GLY A 102 -16.54 -18.02 8.05
N ASN A 103 -15.77 -18.81 8.80
CA ASN A 103 -16.30 -19.92 9.59
C ASN A 103 -17.12 -19.46 10.82
N SER A 104 -16.98 -18.20 11.24
CA SER A 104 -17.76 -17.61 12.33
C SER A 104 -19.12 -17.06 11.85
N ILE A 105 -19.41 -17.17 10.55
CA ILE A 105 -20.64 -16.63 9.98
C ILE A 105 -21.71 -17.70 9.97
N LYS A 106 -22.87 -17.34 10.53
CA LYS A 106 -24.10 -18.08 10.38
C LYS A 106 -25.14 -17.22 9.67
N VAL A 107 -25.80 -17.79 8.68
CA VAL A 107 -26.94 -17.15 8.01
C VAL A 107 -28.21 -17.78 8.51
N SER A 108 -29.09 -16.97 9.04
CA SER A 108 -30.40 -17.37 9.54
C SER A 108 -31.50 -16.79 8.66
N VAL A 109 -32.28 -17.66 8.06
CA VAL A 109 -33.39 -17.31 7.16
C VAL A 109 -34.71 -17.63 7.83
N CYS A 110 -35.65 -16.70 7.76
CA CYS A 110 -37.04 -16.92 8.17
C CYS A 110 -37.95 -16.68 6.97
N THR A 111 -38.72 -17.70 6.58
CA THR A 111 -39.75 -17.63 5.54
C THR A 111 -41.14 -17.59 6.19
N GLN A 112 -42.16 -17.17 5.42
CA GLN A 112 -43.50 -17.30 5.90
C GLN A 112 -43.87 -18.78 6.10
N SER A 113 -44.33 -19.12 7.33
CA SER A 113 -44.97 -20.38 7.62
C SER A 113 -46.48 -20.25 7.54
N ALA A 114 -47.16 -21.37 7.24
CA ALA A 114 -48.62 -21.40 7.20
C ALA A 114 -49.31 -21.04 8.53
N SER A 115 -48.56 -20.87 9.62
CA SER A 115 -49.08 -20.63 10.99
C SER A 115 -48.41 -19.47 11.73
N ASP A 116 -47.57 -18.62 11.07
CA ASP A 116 -46.72 -17.56 11.68
C ASP A 116 -45.82 -18.02 12.84
N SER A 117 -45.90 -19.30 13.22
CA SER A 117 -45.18 -19.87 14.36
C SER A 117 -43.67 -19.92 14.15
N ASP A 118 -43.20 -19.91 12.90
CA ASP A 118 -41.77 -19.95 12.60
C ASP A 118 -41.14 -18.60 12.93
N PHE A 119 -41.78 -17.48 12.59
CA PHE A 119 -41.30 -16.14 12.94
C PHE A 119 -41.32 -15.91 14.46
N ASP A 120 -42.42 -16.22 15.15
CA ASP A 120 -42.54 -16.02 16.58
C ASP A 120 -41.53 -16.80 17.41
N ASN A 121 -41.06 -17.94 16.90
CA ASN A 121 -40.04 -18.79 17.52
C ASN A 121 -38.64 -18.60 16.96
N TRP A 122 -38.48 -17.77 15.95
CA TRP A 122 -37.18 -17.52 15.33
C TRP A 122 -36.25 -16.76 16.29
N ALA A 123 -34.99 -17.17 16.36
CA ALA A 123 -34.01 -16.64 17.30
C ALA A 123 -33.77 -15.12 17.15
N HIS A 124 -34.04 -14.59 15.96
CA HIS A 124 -33.78 -13.20 15.60
C HIS A 124 -35.05 -12.35 15.42
N VAL A 125 -36.19 -12.82 15.91
CA VAL A 125 -37.48 -12.11 15.83
C VAL A 125 -37.43 -10.66 16.35
N ALA A 126 -36.59 -10.38 17.33
CA ALA A 126 -36.44 -9.05 17.92
C ALA A 126 -35.79 -8.00 16.97
N GLU A 127 -35.19 -8.45 15.93
CA GLU A 127 -34.50 -7.59 14.95
C GLU A 127 -35.44 -7.16 13.80
N PHE A 128 -36.69 -7.67 13.76
CA PHE A 128 -37.63 -7.45 12.67
C PHE A 128 -39.01 -7.05 13.21
N ASP A 129 -39.68 -6.11 12.53
CA ASP A 129 -40.95 -5.52 13.00
C ASP A 129 -42.16 -6.43 12.87
N ALA A 130 -42.15 -7.34 11.87
CA ALA A 130 -43.27 -8.24 11.56
C ALA A 130 -42.78 -9.48 10.82
N ALA A 131 -43.66 -10.53 10.77
CA ALA A 131 -43.37 -11.71 9.94
C ALA A 131 -43.31 -11.39 8.45
N PRO A 132 -42.53 -12.14 7.64
CA PRO A 132 -42.49 -11.95 6.19
C PRO A 132 -43.82 -12.42 5.58
N ASP A 133 -44.24 -11.79 4.48
CA ASP A 133 -45.40 -12.22 3.68
C ASP A 133 -45.06 -13.43 2.77
N SER A 134 -46.10 -13.97 2.10
CA SER A 134 -45.86 -15.05 1.13
C SER A 134 -44.92 -14.57 0.02
N ASN A 135 -43.89 -15.37 -0.27
CA ASN A 135 -42.75 -15.06 -1.17
C ASN A 135 -41.80 -13.99 -0.63
N GLU A 136 -41.86 -13.71 0.65
CA GLU A 136 -40.85 -12.89 1.32
C GLU A 136 -40.07 -13.70 2.35
N VAL A 137 -38.84 -13.21 2.63
CA VAL A 137 -37.95 -13.79 3.62
C VAL A 137 -37.29 -12.69 4.44
N HIS A 138 -36.99 -13.00 5.68
CA HIS A 138 -36.02 -12.26 6.49
C HIS A 138 -34.72 -13.01 6.54
N VAL A 139 -33.61 -12.27 6.45
CA VAL A 139 -32.28 -12.83 6.58
C VAL A 139 -31.49 -12.07 7.64
N ALA A 140 -30.96 -12.80 8.62
CA ALA A 140 -30.03 -12.29 9.60
C ALA A 140 -28.66 -12.95 9.42
N ILE A 141 -27.61 -12.13 9.34
CA ILE A 141 -26.21 -12.60 9.30
C ILE A 141 -25.62 -12.43 10.68
N VAL A 142 -25.14 -13.51 11.25
CA VAL A 142 -24.75 -13.62 12.66
C VAL A 142 -23.29 -14.02 12.77
N ASP A 143 -22.57 -13.39 13.67
CA ASP A 143 -21.22 -13.78 14.10
C ASP A 143 -21.37 -14.89 15.17
N GLU A 144 -21.31 -16.14 14.75
CA GLU A 144 -21.63 -17.28 15.61
C GLU A 144 -20.62 -17.43 16.76
N ASP A 145 -19.34 -17.35 16.45
CA ASP A 145 -18.24 -17.54 17.40
C ASP A 145 -17.70 -16.24 17.99
N GLY A 146 -18.02 -15.09 17.40
CA GLY A 146 -17.56 -13.77 17.83
C GLY A 146 -16.21 -13.35 17.24
N ASP A 147 -15.72 -14.03 16.23
CA ASP A 147 -14.42 -13.74 15.61
C ASP A 147 -14.40 -12.44 14.79
N LEU A 148 -15.58 -11.98 14.34
CA LEU A 148 -15.74 -10.74 13.57
C LEU A 148 -16.06 -9.53 14.46
N SER A 149 -17.00 -9.68 15.38
CA SER A 149 -17.51 -8.60 16.25
C SER A 149 -16.85 -8.54 17.63
N GLY A 150 -16.21 -9.63 18.05
CA GLY A 150 -15.69 -9.81 19.41
C GLY A 150 -16.71 -10.41 20.38
N THR A 151 -17.94 -10.67 19.96
CA THR A 151 -19.00 -11.24 20.82
C THR A 151 -19.81 -12.28 20.05
N ALA A 152 -19.81 -13.51 20.52
CA ALA A 152 -20.55 -14.60 19.91
C ALA A 152 -22.07 -14.31 19.90
N GLY A 153 -22.72 -14.66 18.78
CA GLY A 153 -24.15 -14.47 18.58
C GLY A 153 -24.58 -13.05 18.20
N THR A 154 -23.60 -12.16 17.90
CA THR A 154 -23.92 -10.79 17.45
C THR A 154 -24.51 -10.81 16.04
N VAL A 155 -25.66 -10.16 15.85
CA VAL A 155 -26.23 -9.93 14.51
C VAL A 155 -25.41 -8.84 13.82
N LEU A 156 -24.80 -9.20 12.68
CA LEU A 156 -23.94 -8.32 11.88
C LEU A 156 -24.75 -7.49 10.88
N GLU A 157 -25.69 -8.15 10.19
CA GLU A 157 -26.56 -7.53 9.18
C GLU A 157 -27.95 -8.13 9.22
N THR A 158 -28.97 -7.33 8.88
CA THR A 158 -30.35 -7.76 8.74
C THR A 158 -30.91 -7.32 7.40
N PHE A 159 -31.67 -8.19 6.78
CA PHE A 159 -32.34 -7.94 5.49
C PHE A 159 -33.84 -8.29 5.65
N PRO A 160 -34.69 -7.28 5.88
CA PRO A 160 -36.10 -7.49 6.10
C PRO A 160 -36.89 -7.54 4.77
N PHE A 161 -37.96 -8.33 4.72
CA PHE A 161 -38.98 -8.36 3.65
C PHE A 161 -38.43 -8.50 2.24
N LEU A 162 -37.39 -9.33 2.05
CA LEU A 162 -36.84 -9.61 0.73
C LEU A 162 -37.70 -10.59 -0.04
N SER A 163 -37.97 -10.32 -1.32
CA SER A 163 -38.76 -11.22 -2.18
C SER A 163 -37.92 -12.37 -2.71
N THR A 164 -38.45 -13.58 -2.67
CA THR A 164 -37.88 -14.77 -3.35
C THR A 164 -38.18 -14.78 -4.84
N THR A 165 -39.07 -13.90 -5.34
CA THR A 165 -39.47 -13.84 -6.75
C THR A 165 -38.44 -13.06 -7.57
N VAL A 166 -37.91 -13.70 -8.61
CA VAL A 166 -36.97 -13.08 -9.55
C VAL A 166 -37.58 -11.82 -10.20
N GLY A 167 -36.83 -10.70 -10.14
CA GLY A 167 -37.24 -9.43 -10.72
C GLY A 167 -38.23 -8.63 -9.88
N ALA A 168 -38.52 -9.05 -8.65
CA ALA A 168 -39.33 -8.27 -7.71
C ALA A 168 -38.72 -6.88 -7.45
N LYS A 169 -39.60 -5.89 -7.28
CA LYS A 169 -39.22 -4.49 -7.07
C LYS A 169 -40.02 -3.87 -5.91
N ASN A 170 -39.37 -2.98 -5.20
CA ASN A 170 -39.99 -2.07 -4.26
C ASN A 170 -40.86 -1.02 -4.96
N ALA A 171 -41.66 -0.29 -4.21
CA ALA A 171 -42.53 0.77 -4.74
C ALA A 171 -41.76 1.92 -5.41
N ASP A 172 -40.50 2.14 -5.06
CA ASP A 172 -39.58 3.13 -5.65
C ASP A 172 -38.89 2.63 -6.93
N GLY A 173 -39.13 1.37 -7.33
CA GLY A 173 -38.54 0.73 -8.52
C GLY A 173 -37.17 0.08 -8.27
N SER A 174 -36.60 0.16 -7.06
CA SER A 174 -35.40 -0.58 -6.68
C SER A 174 -35.66 -2.09 -6.64
N THR A 175 -34.61 -2.90 -6.80
CA THR A 175 -34.75 -4.36 -6.68
C THR A 175 -35.11 -4.78 -5.25
N ASN A 176 -36.03 -5.73 -5.11
CA ASN A 176 -36.32 -6.42 -3.86
C ASN A 176 -36.05 -7.93 -3.94
N TYR A 177 -35.46 -8.39 -5.02
CA TYR A 177 -35.09 -9.80 -5.14
C TYR A 177 -33.93 -10.14 -4.20
N ALA A 178 -34.16 -11.11 -3.30
CA ALA A 178 -33.28 -11.42 -2.18
C ALA A 178 -31.82 -11.63 -2.56
N LYS A 179 -31.53 -12.50 -3.54
CA LYS A 179 -30.16 -12.75 -3.98
C LYS A 179 -29.48 -11.46 -4.45
N THR A 180 -30.16 -10.63 -5.23
CA THR A 180 -29.58 -9.38 -5.76
C THR A 180 -29.34 -8.36 -4.63
N VAL A 181 -30.30 -8.21 -3.71
CA VAL A 181 -30.18 -7.26 -2.60
C VAL A 181 -29.04 -7.67 -1.68
N ILE A 182 -28.96 -8.94 -1.29
CA ILE A 182 -27.91 -9.45 -0.42
C ILE A 182 -26.54 -9.33 -1.08
N ASN A 183 -26.39 -9.77 -2.33
CA ASN A 183 -25.10 -9.74 -3.04
C ASN A 183 -24.57 -8.31 -3.22
N ASN A 184 -25.46 -7.33 -3.40
CA ASN A 184 -25.06 -5.93 -3.54
C ASN A 184 -24.73 -5.23 -2.22
N ASN A 185 -25.39 -5.62 -1.12
CA ASN A 185 -25.32 -4.87 0.13
C ASN A 185 -24.61 -5.58 1.28
N SER A 186 -24.56 -6.93 1.28
CA SER A 186 -23.87 -7.65 2.34
C SER A 186 -22.34 -7.48 2.25
N SER A 187 -21.72 -7.27 3.40
CA SER A 187 -20.27 -7.25 3.59
C SER A 187 -19.70 -8.62 3.98
N TYR A 188 -20.58 -9.61 4.23
CA TYR A 188 -20.18 -10.87 4.84
C TYR A 188 -20.47 -12.12 4.01
N VAL A 189 -21.50 -12.11 3.16
CA VAL A 189 -21.91 -13.32 2.42
C VAL A 189 -22.29 -13.03 0.97
N TRP A 190 -22.24 -14.07 0.16
CA TRP A 190 -22.86 -14.19 -1.15
C TRP A 190 -24.04 -15.16 -1.05
N SER A 191 -25.21 -14.76 -1.58
CA SER A 191 -26.40 -15.58 -1.73
C SER A 191 -26.44 -16.17 -3.14
N ILE A 192 -26.48 -17.49 -3.25
CA ILE A 192 -26.36 -18.24 -4.51
C ILE A 192 -27.62 -19.09 -4.75
N GLY A 193 -27.95 -19.97 -3.79
CA GLY A 193 -29.10 -20.85 -3.86
C GLY A 193 -30.45 -20.19 -3.60
N ASP A 194 -31.53 -20.96 -3.66
CA ASP A 194 -32.87 -20.49 -3.37
C ASP A 194 -33.13 -20.43 -1.87
N LEU A 195 -33.95 -19.47 -1.45
CA LEU A 195 -34.27 -19.20 -0.03
C LEU A 195 -35.71 -19.64 0.27
N ASP A 196 -35.99 -20.93 0.13
CA ASP A 196 -37.35 -21.47 0.14
C ASP A 196 -37.80 -21.99 1.54
N SER A 197 -36.91 -22.01 2.50
CA SER A 197 -37.20 -22.57 3.83
C SER A 197 -36.54 -21.78 4.96
N THR A 198 -37.21 -21.76 6.11
CA THR A 198 -36.61 -21.30 7.37
C THR A 198 -35.46 -22.22 7.75
N ALA A 199 -34.26 -21.67 7.87
CA ALA A 199 -33.07 -22.43 8.18
C ALA A 199 -31.99 -21.58 8.83
N ASP A 200 -31.21 -22.21 9.68
CA ASP A 200 -29.95 -21.68 10.22
C ASP A 200 -28.78 -22.43 9.57
N THR A 201 -27.94 -21.71 8.86
CA THR A 201 -26.81 -22.28 8.11
C THR A 201 -25.50 -21.70 8.62
N SER A 202 -24.69 -22.50 9.31
CA SER A 202 -23.32 -22.12 9.69
C SER A 202 -22.38 -22.39 8.55
N LEU A 203 -21.53 -21.40 8.22
CA LEU A 203 -20.52 -21.56 7.18
C LEU A 203 -19.26 -22.23 7.74
N THR A 204 -18.64 -23.09 6.95
CA THR A 204 -17.50 -23.90 7.39
C THR A 204 -16.44 -24.00 6.29
N ALA A 205 -15.29 -24.60 6.63
CA ALA A 205 -14.21 -24.91 5.71
C ALA A 205 -13.49 -23.68 5.07
N GLY A 206 -13.75 -22.46 5.56
CA GLY A 206 -12.97 -21.29 5.16
C GLY A 206 -11.51 -21.39 5.58
N HIS A 207 -10.59 -21.06 4.68
CA HIS A 207 -9.17 -21.26 4.88
C HIS A 207 -8.31 -20.13 4.26
N ASN A 208 -7.28 -19.66 4.98
CA ASN A 208 -6.38 -18.56 4.50
C ASN A 208 -5.33 -19.03 3.46
N GLY A 209 -5.22 -20.32 3.20
CA GLY A 209 -4.33 -20.89 2.18
C GLY A 209 -2.87 -21.03 2.56
N GLY A 210 -2.49 -20.73 3.80
CA GLY A 210 -1.10 -20.81 4.28
C GLY A 210 -0.29 -19.53 4.07
N ALA A 211 1.04 -19.66 4.19
CA ALA A 211 1.95 -18.52 4.08
C ALA A 211 2.07 -18.02 2.63
N LEU A 212 2.19 -16.71 2.46
CA LEU A 212 2.46 -16.09 1.17
C LEU A 212 3.90 -16.34 0.74
N GLY A 213 4.09 -16.82 -0.48
CA GLY A 213 5.38 -16.88 -1.15
C GLY A 213 5.64 -15.63 -2.00
N THR A 214 6.84 -15.53 -2.55
CA THR A 214 7.26 -14.41 -3.42
C THR A 214 6.37 -14.24 -4.66
N SER A 215 5.86 -15.34 -5.23
CA SER A 215 4.95 -15.31 -6.37
C SER A 215 3.61 -14.65 -6.06
N HIS A 216 3.03 -14.92 -4.89
CA HIS A 216 1.78 -14.27 -4.47
C HIS A 216 1.97 -12.76 -4.31
N ILE A 217 3.12 -12.35 -3.75
CA ILE A 217 3.45 -10.94 -3.56
C ILE A 217 3.66 -10.25 -4.92
N ALA A 218 4.37 -10.89 -5.86
CA ALA A 218 4.54 -10.38 -7.22
C ALA A 218 3.18 -10.16 -7.90
N THR A 219 2.27 -11.15 -7.88
CA THR A 219 0.92 -11.00 -8.44
C THR A 219 0.17 -9.80 -7.87
N GLY A 220 0.32 -9.51 -6.57
CA GLY A 220 -0.31 -8.33 -5.97
C GLY A 220 0.29 -7.01 -6.47
N PHE A 221 1.58 -6.97 -6.75
CA PHE A 221 2.23 -5.77 -7.31
C PHE A 221 2.01 -5.62 -8.81
N ASP A 222 1.77 -6.70 -9.56
CA ASP A 222 1.43 -6.65 -10.99
C ASP A 222 0.17 -5.80 -11.25
N LEU A 223 -0.78 -5.75 -10.29
CA LEU A 223 -1.95 -4.87 -10.36
C LEU A 223 -1.61 -3.37 -10.36
N MET A 224 -0.40 -3.02 -9.93
CA MET A 224 0.10 -1.65 -9.89
C MET A 224 1.08 -1.36 -11.04
N GLU A 225 1.28 -2.28 -11.97
CA GLU A 225 2.29 -2.15 -13.03
C GLU A 225 1.93 -1.10 -14.08
N ASP A 226 0.63 -0.96 -14.40
CA ASP A 226 0.18 0.03 -15.39
C ASP A 226 -0.02 1.42 -14.77
N PRO A 227 0.76 2.44 -15.17
CA PRO A 227 0.61 3.80 -14.68
C PRO A 227 -0.70 4.48 -15.12
N ASN A 228 -1.41 3.95 -16.13
CA ASN A 228 -2.68 4.49 -16.57
C ASN A 228 -3.85 4.02 -15.70
N THR A 229 -3.70 2.88 -15.02
CA THR A 229 -4.75 2.31 -14.15
C THR A 229 -4.72 2.93 -12.77
N VAL A 230 -3.54 3.10 -12.19
CA VAL A 230 -3.36 3.63 -10.83
C VAL A 230 -2.13 4.50 -10.73
N THR A 231 -2.26 5.62 -10.03
CA THR A 231 -1.13 6.51 -9.73
C THR A 231 -0.54 6.15 -8.37
N VAL A 232 0.74 5.79 -8.33
CA VAL A 232 1.47 5.49 -7.09
C VAL A 232 2.80 6.21 -7.06
N ASP A 233 3.23 6.66 -5.87
CA ASP A 233 4.54 7.28 -5.63
C ASP A 233 5.55 6.30 -5.03
N PHE A 234 5.05 5.32 -4.27
CA PHE A 234 5.87 4.37 -3.53
C PHE A 234 5.34 2.95 -3.67
N LEU A 235 6.22 2.00 -4.01
CA LEU A 235 5.99 0.57 -3.87
C LEU A 235 6.70 0.10 -2.61
N ILE A 236 5.95 -0.35 -1.61
CA ILE A 236 6.47 -0.68 -0.28
C ILE A 236 6.64 -2.19 -0.17
N ALA A 237 7.88 -2.65 -0.16
CA ALA A 237 8.18 -4.08 -0.04
C ALA A 237 7.81 -4.62 1.36
N PRO A 238 7.13 -5.76 1.45
CA PRO A 238 6.96 -6.46 2.72
C PRO A 238 8.27 -7.00 3.24
N GLY A 239 8.34 -7.29 4.55
CA GLY A 239 9.52 -7.87 5.18
C GLY A 239 9.55 -9.39 5.06
N MET A 240 10.32 -9.91 4.12
CA MET A 240 10.50 -11.35 3.96
C MET A 240 11.44 -11.94 5.02
N SER A 241 11.29 -13.23 5.27
CA SER A 241 12.11 -13.92 6.28
C SER A 241 13.54 -14.13 5.82
N THR A 242 13.75 -14.54 4.58
CA THR A 242 15.08 -14.86 4.01
C THR A 242 15.60 -13.74 3.10
N SER A 243 16.93 -13.67 2.92
CA SER A 243 17.55 -12.72 2.01
C SER A 243 17.22 -13.00 0.54
N THR A 244 17.05 -14.27 0.16
CA THR A 244 16.70 -14.68 -1.20
C THR A 244 15.30 -14.24 -1.57
N ASP A 245 14.31 -14.47 -0.68
CA ASP A 245 12.93 -14.06 -0.93
C ASP A 245 12.81 -12.54 -0.96
N GLN A 246 13.51 -11.85 -0.03
CA GLN A 246 13.56 -10.38 -0.02
C GLN A 246 14.14 -9.84 -1.32
N ALA A 247 15.25 -10.43 -1.81
CA ALA A 247 15.87 -10.03 -3.07
C ALA A 247 14.95 -10.26 -4.28
N THR A 248 14.22 -11.37 -4.31
CA THR A 248 13.26 -11.68 -5.38
C THR A 248 12.18 -10.62 -5.45
N VAL A 249 11.52 -10.32 -4.33
CA VAL A 249 10.48 -9.29 -4.26
C VAL A 249 11.03 -7.89 -4.59
N VAL A 250 12.16 -7.52 -4.01
CA VAL A 250 12.75 -6.19 -4.23
C VAL A 250 13.17 -5.98 -5.68
N ASN A 251 13.77 -6.99 -6.32
CA ASN A 251 14.20 -6.90 -7.71
C ASN A 251 13.01 -6.80 -8.67
N ASP A 252 11.90 -7.46 -8.36
CA ASP A 252 10.65 -7.32 -9.08
C ASP A 252 10.11 -5.88 -8.96
N LEU A 253 10.00 -5.34 -7.75
CA LEU A 253 9.59 -3.95 -7.52
C LEU A 253 10.50 -2.93 -8.21
N VAL A 254 11.81 -3.19 -8.28
CA VAL A 254 12.76 -2.34 -9.01
C VAL A 254 12.50 -2.40 -10.51
N THR A 255 12.09 -3.54 -11.04
CA THR A 255 11.71 -3.69 -12.45
C THR A 255 10.44 -2.88 -12.74
N ILE A 256 9.41 -3.02 -11.91
CA ILE A 256 8.17 -2.23 -12.02
C ILE A 256 8.50 -0.73 -11.95
N ALA A 257 9.18 -0.29 -10.91
CA ALA A 257 9.46 1.14 -10.68
C ALA A 257 10.44 1.75 -11.70
N GLY A 258 11.46 1.01 -12.13
CA GLY A 258 12.56 1.56 -12.95
C GLY A 258 12.48 1.27 -14.43
N THR A 259 11.73 0.25 -14.84
CA THR A 259 11.61 -0.18 -16.24
C THR A 259 10.22 0.06 -16.79
N THR A 260 9.20 -0.43 -16.11
CA THR A 260 7.82 -0.40 -16.59
C THR A 260 7.19 0.98 -16.35
N ARG A 261 7.11 1.41 -15.09
CA ARG A 261 6.41 2.65 -14.72
C ARG A 261 7.26 3.91 -14.89
N LYS A 262 8.42 3.95 -14.28
CA LYS A 262 9.35 5.11 -14.21
C LYS A 262 8.81 6.35 -13.49
N ASP A 263 7.67 6.26 -12.80
CA ASP A 263 6.99 7.36 -12.12
C ASP A 263 6.94 7.20 -10.58
N CYS A 264 7.47 6.11 -10.04
CA CYS A 264 7.47 5.79 -8.62
C CYS A 264 8.83 5.27 -8.14
N VAL A 265 8.97 5.00 -6.84
CA VAL A 265 10.16 4.38 -6.25
C VAL A 265 9.78 3.20 -5.37
N ALA A 266 10.61 2.16 -5.36
CA ALA A 266 10.51 1.05 -4.43
C ALA A 266 11.19 1.39 -3.10
N VAL A 267 10.55 1.04 -1.99
CA VAL A 267 11.08 1.23 -0.63
C VAL A 267 11.12 -0.11 0.07
N THR A 268 12.26 -0.47 0.66
CA THR A 268 12.46 -1.75 1.31
C THR A 268 13.31 -1.64 2.58
N SER A 269 13.08 -2.59 3.47
CA SER A 269 13.98 -2.93 4.58
C SER A 269 14.78 -4.19 4.25
N PRO A 270 15.88 -4.50 4.97
CA PRO A 270 16.54 -5.80 4.90
C PRO A 270 15.57 -6.94 5.26
N ASN A 271 15.91 -8.17 4.92
CA ASN A 271 15.13 -9.32 5.37
C ASN A 271 15.11 -9.43 6.91
N ARG A 272 14.03 -9.99 7.44
CA ARG A 272 13.79 -10.03 8.90
C ARG A 272 14.93 -10.69 9.68
N ALA A 273 15.43 -11.83 9.22
CA ALA A 273 16.48 -12.57 9.91
C ALA A 273 17.83 -11.83 9.96
N ALA A 274 18.08 -10.86 9.07
CA ALA A 274 19.30 -10.04 9.12
C ALA A 274 19.29 -9.03 10.28
N VAL A 275 18.12 -8.70 10.82
CA VAL A 275 17.95 -7.61 11.80
C VAL A 275 17.40 -8.14 13.14
N VAL A 276 16.32 -8.94 13.09
CA VAL A 276 15.62 -9.39 14.30
C VAL A 276 16.27 -10.65 14.84
N ASN A 277 16.58 -10.65 16.14
CA ASN A 277 17.29 -11.74 16.84
C ASN A 277 18.69 -12.05 16.28
N ASN A 278 19.40 -11.03 15.78
CA ASN A 278 20.72 -11.16 15.15
C ASN A 278 21.78 -10.29 15.85
N ALA A 279 21.72 -10.20 17.16
CA ALA A 279 22.52 -9.28 17.97
C ALA A 279 24.04 -9.35 17.69
N GLY A 280 24.62 -8.21 17.34
CA GLY A 280 26.04 -8.04 17.04
C GLY A 280 26.48 -8.39 15.61
N SER A 281 25.58 -8.96 14.79
CA SER A 281 25.86 -9.34 13.40
C SER A 281 24.98 -8.58 12.37
N GLU A 282 24.13 -7.66 12.86
CA GLU A 282 23.11 -7.01 12.03
C GLU A 282 23.72 -6.32 10.80
N VAL A 283 24.73 -5.47 10.99
CA VAL A 283 25.36 -4.70 9.90
C VAL A 283 25.97 -5.60 8.84
N THR A 284 26.65 -6.67 9.26
CA THR A 284 27.25 -7.65 8.35
C THR A 284 26.17 -8.41 7.57
N SER A 285 25.12 -8.86 8.26
CA SER A 285 24.01 -9.60 7.65
C SER A 285 23.20 -8.71 6.70
N ILE A 286 22.94 -7.47 7.09
CA ILE A 286 22.29 -6.48 6.22
C ILE A 286 23.11 -6.25 4.95
N THR A 287 24.40 -5.91 5.09
CA THR A 287 25.25 -5.61 3.93
C THR A 287 25.42 -6.80 2.99
N SER A 288 25.49 -8.00 3.54
CA SER A 288 25.50 -9.24 2.75
C SER A 288 24.16 -9.47 2.03
N GLY A 289 23.05 -9.37 2.75
CA GLY A 289 21.71 -9.61 2.18
C GLY A 289 21.36 -8.65 1.04
N ILE A 290 21.61 -7.36 1.23
CA ILE A 290 21.31 -6.35 0.20
C ILE A 290 22.25 -6.39 -1.02
N SER A 291 23.37 -7.13 -0.93
CA SER A 291 24.30 -7.25 -2.07
C SER A 291 23.65 -7.89 -3.30
N THR A 292 22.56 -8.64 -3.10
CA THR A 292 21.76 -9.30 -4.14
C THR A 292 20.68 -8.40 -4.73
N PHE A 293 20.45 -7.21 -4.15
CA PHE A 293 19.46 -6.25 -4.67
C PHE A 293 20.00 -5.57 -5.92
N THR A 294 19.12 -5.36 -6.89
CA THR A 294 19.43 -4.59 -8.10
C THR A 294 19.77 -3.15 -7.74
N ARG A 295 20.97 -2.70 -8.15
CA ARG A 295 21.44 -1.34 -7.91
C ARG A 295 20.70 -0.34 -8.80
N SER A 296 19.81 0.43 -8.20
CA SER A 296 18.94 1.37 -8.92
C SER A 296 18.73 2.65 -8.13
N SER A 297 18.55 3.77 -8.85
CA SER A 297 18.09 5.02 -8.26
C SER A 297 16.60 5.01 -7.91
N TYR A 298 15.87 4.02 -8.39
CA TYR A 298 14.46 3.79 -8.06
C TYR A 298 14.27 2.94 -6.81
N LEU A 299 15.35 2.48 -6.17
CA LEU A 299 15.31 1.71 -4.93
C LEU A 299 15.84 2.53 -3.75
N ILE A 300 15.07 2.53 -2.67
CA ILE A 300 15.42 3.13 -1.38
C ILE A 300 15.44 2.01 -0.34
N VAL A 301 16.59 1.84 0.33
CA VAL A 301 16.78 0.81 1.35
C VAL A 301 17.01 1.49 2.69
N ASP A 302 16.21 1.18 3.69
CA ASP A 302 16.48 1.52 5.09
C ASP A 302 17.22 0.39 5.81
N GLY A 303 17.70 0.63 7.02
CA GLY A 303 18.61 -0.26 7.70
C GLY A 303 18.08 -0.90 8.98
N ASN A 304 16.76 -0.92 9.25
CA ASN A 304 16.27 -1.41 10.54
C ASN A 304 14.85 -1.98 10.49
N TYR A 305 14.47 -2.61 11.60
CA TYR A 305 13.09 -2.94 11.97
C TYR A 305 12.68 -2.09 13.17
N LEU A 306 11.40 -1.73 13.20
CA LEU A 306 10.79 -0.91 14.25
C LEU A 306 10.09 -1.82 15.25
N LYS A 307 10.40 -1.68 16.54
CA LYS A 307 9.65 -2.34 17.59
C LYS A 307 8.43 -1.50 17.94
N VAL A 308 7.26 -2.08 17.76
CA VAL A 308 5.98 -1.42 17.92
C VAL A 308 5.04 -2.25 18.79
N TYR A 309 4.06 -1.59 19.40
CA TYR A 309 3.06 -2.26 20.20
C TYR A 309 1.85 -2.63 19.33
N ASP A 310 1.53 -3.91 19.30
CA ASP A 310 0.35 -4.48 18.68
C ASP A 310 -0.79 -4.47 19.71
N LYS A 311 -1.66 -3.48 19.62
CA LYS A 311 -2.77 -3.27 20.55
C LYS A 311 -3.89 -4.33 20.44
N TYR A 312 -3.95 -5.04 19.31
CA TYR A 312 -4.96 -6.06 19.05
C TYR A 312 -4.59 -7.40 19.71
N ASN A 313 -3.30 -7.70 19.77
CA ASN A 313 -2.78 -8.94 20.33
C ASN A 313 -2.00 -8.74 21.66
N ASP A 314 -2.02 -7.54 22.22
CA ASP A 314 -1.35 -7.16 23.49
C ASP A 314 0.13 -7.60 23.55
N LYS A 315 0.91 -7.29 22.50
CA LYS A 315 2.32 -7.67 22.42
C LYS A 315 3.19 -6.70 21.64
N TYR A 316 4.48 -6.73 21.90
CA TYR A 316 5.43 -6.01 21.05
C TYR A 316 5.88 -6.86 19.86
N ILE A 317 5.84 -6.26 18.68
CA ILE A 317 6.27 -6.88 17.43
C ILE A 317 7.35 -6.05 16.74
N HIS A 318 8.04 -6.66 15.79
CA HIS A 318 9.03 -5.99 14.94
C HIS A 318 8.49 -5.94 13.50
N ILE A 319 8.28 -4.74 12.99
CA ILE A 319 7.84 -4.49 11.61
C ILE A 319 8.97 -3.91 10.77
N PRO A 320 9.01 -4.14 9.45
CA PRO A 320 9.97 -3.48 8.57
C PRO A 320 9.78 -1.96 8.60
N ALA A 321 10.87 -1.19 8.57
CA ALA A 321 10.80 0.26 8.62
C ALA A 321 10.32 0.87 7.29
N ALA A 322 10.33 0.12 6.19
CA ALA A 322 10.03 0.57 4.83
C ALA A 322 8.70 1.35 4.72
N SER A 323 7.64 0.88 5.38
CA SER A 323 6.34 1.54 5.38
C SER A 323 6.40 2.93 6.03
N SER A 324 7.04 3.03 7.20
CA SER A 324 7.23 4.33 7.86
C SER A 324 8.21 5.22 7.11
N THR A 325 9.24 4.66 6.46
CA THR A 325 10.19 5.41 5.60
C THR A 325 9.46 6.01 4.39
N ALA A 326 8.60 5.23 3.73
CA ALA A 326 7.73 5.73 2.66
C ALA A 326 6.75 6.80 3.18
N GLY A 327 6.15 6.59 4.35
CA GLY A 327 5.28 7.54 5.02
C GLY A 327 5.96 8.88 5.33
N ILE A 328 7.20 8.86 5.85
CA ILE A 328 8.02 10.06 6.06
C ILE A 328 8.24 10.82 4.74
N MET A 329 8.47 10.11 3.64
CA MET A 329 8.62 10.71 2.32
C MET A 329 7.30 11.31 1.82
N ALA A 330 6.17 10.63 2.03
CA ALA A 330 4.84 11.13 1.69
C ALA A 330 4.51 12.41 2.50
N ALA A 331 4.72 12.39 3.82
CA ALA A 331 4.53 13.56 4.68
C ALA A 331 5.46 14.73 4.30
N SER A 332 6.68 14.45 3.86
CA SER A 332 7.62 15.48 3.37
C SER A 332 7.12 16.12 2.08
N HIS A 333 6.42 15.38 1.23
CA HIS A 333 5.79 15.92 0.01
C HIS A 333 4.67 16.90 0.37
N VAL A 334 3.78 16.51 1.27
CA VAL A 334 2.62 17.33 1.67
C VAL A 334 3.05 18.57 2.45
N ASN A 335 3.98 18.43 3.40
CA ASN A 335 4.36 19.51 4.32
C ASN A 335 5.42 20.47 3.77
N ALA A 336 6.13 20.09 2.71
CA ALA A 336 7.18 20.90 2.11
C ALA A 336 7.16 20.80 0.58
N ALA A 337 7.83 19.80 0.01
CA ALA A 337 7.81 19.45 -1.40
C ALA A 337 8.60 18.13 -1.62
N PRO A 338 8.38 17.42 -2.75
CA PRO A 338 9.02 16.13 -3.01
C PRO A 338 10.55 16.18 -3.11
N TRP A 339 11.11 17.33 -3.45
CA TRP A 339 12.57 17.57 -3.58
C TRP A 339 13.30 17.91 -2.28
N PHE A 340 12.61 18.00 -1.15
CA PHE A 340 13.30 18.10 0.14
C PHE A 340 13.73 16.73 0.65
N SER A 341 14.94 16.66 1.22
CA SER A 341 15.42 15.43 1.86
C SER A 341 14.47 15.00 2.99
N PRO A 342 14.02 13.73 3.01
CA PRO A 342 13.15 13.22 4.07
C PRO A 342 13.93 12.95 5.36
N ALA A 343 15.26 12.99 5.34
CA ALA A 343 16.11 12.66 6.47
C ALA A 343 16.29 13.83 7.46
N GLY A 344 16.73 13.49 8.66
CA GLY A 344 17.14 14.43 9.69
C GLY A 344 15.99 14.91 10.59
N THR A 345 16.33 15.83 11.49
CA THR A 345 15.48 16.26 12.62
C THR A 345 14.19 16.99 12.21
N ARG A 346 14.18 17.59 11.03
CA ARG A 346 13.03 18.38 10.58
C ARG A 346 11.89 17.55 10.01
N ARG A 347 12.19 16.42 9.37
CA ARG A 347 11.21 15.63 8.60
C ARG A 347 11.33 14.14 8.80
N GLY A 348 12.51 13.63 9.25
CA GLY A 348 12.81 12.21 9.29
C GLY A 348 12.41 11.48 10.57
N GLN A 349 11.47 11.98 11.35
CA GLN A 349 11.06 11.36 12.62
C GLN A 349 10.09 10.20 12.39
N TYR A 350 10.39 9.06 13.03
CA TYR A 350 9.51 7.90 13.07
C TYR A 350 8.47 8.05 14.18
N LEU A 351 7.19 7.98 13.82
CA LEU A 351 6.06 8.17 14.75
C LEU A 351 5.57 6.84 15.33
N GLY A 352 5.24 6.86 16.62
CA GLY A 352 4.61 5.71 17.30
C GLY A 352 5.52 4.50 17.52
N VAL A 353 6.83 4.65 17.35
CA VAL A 353 7.82 3.59 17.52
C VAL A 353 8.29 3.53 18.97
N THR A 354 8.27 2.34 19.57
CA THR A 354 8.72 2.14 20.95
C THR A 354 10.25 2.17 21.03
N SER A 355 10.91 1.41 20.15
CA SER A 355 12.37 1.37 20.03
C SER A 355 12.79 0.82 18.67
N LEU A 356 14.06 0.96 18.34
CA LEU A 356 14.67 0.24 17.24
C LEU A 356 14.98 -1.21 17.64
N THR A 357 15.07 -2.10 16.64
CA THR A 357 15.50 -3.49 16.87
C THR A 357 16.97 -3.55 17.30
N TYR A 358 17.81 -2.72 16.68
CA TYR A 358 19.19 -2.46 17.11
C TYR A 358 19.52 -0.98 16.91
N ASP A 359 20.48 -0.46 17.68
CA ASP A 359 20.93 0.93 17.53
C ASP A 359 22.35 0.95 16.94
N ALA A 360 22.45 1.47 15.73
CA ALA A 360 23.69 1.53 14.98
C ALA A 360 24.61 2.64 15.53
N ASN A 361 25.79 2.29 16.02
CA ASN A 361 26.83 3.25 16.37
C ASN A 361 27.34 4.00 15.11
N LYS A 362 28.17 5.04 15.31
CA LYS A 362 28.68 5.86 14.18
C LYS A 362 29.37 5.02 13.11
N ALA A 363 30.25 4.08 13.49
CA ALA A 363 30.97 3.25 12.53
C ALA A 363 30.03 2.33 11.74
N ASN A 364 29.02 1.78 12.40
CA ASN A 364 27.98 0.96 11.80
C ASN A 364 27.14 1.77 10.81
N ARG A 365 26.74 3.00 11.17
CA ARG A 365 26.02 3.91 10.27
C ARG A 365 26.85 4.25 9.04
N ASP A 366 28.13 4.54 9.19
CA ASP A 366 29.02 4.85 8.09
C ASP A 366 29.16 3.64 7.14
N THR A 367 29.23 2.42 7.67
CA THR A 367 29.29 1.17 6.88
C THR A 367 28.00 0.96 6.09
N LEU A 368 26.83 1.06 6.73
CA LEU A 368 25.52 0.95 6.08
C LEU A 368 25.35 2.01 4.98
N TYR A 369 25.70 3.26 5.29
CA TYR A 369 25.56 4.36 4.34
C TYR A 369 26.48 4.23 3.12
N LYS A 370 27.69 3.66 3.28
CA LYS A 370 28.57 3.30 2.16
C LYS A 370 27.98 2.20 1.29
N ALA A 371 27.28 1.23 1.90
CA ALA A 371 26.61 0.16 1.18
C ALA A 371 25.32 0.59 0.44
N GLY A 372 24.88 1.85 0.62
CA GLY A 372 23.65 2.38 0.00
C GLY A 372 22.40 2.08 0.81
N VAL A 373 22.55 1.90 2.11
CA VAL A 373 21.47 1.73 3.09
C VAL A 373 21.35 3.00 3.92
N ASN A 374 20.14 3.47 4.11
CA ASN A 374 19.86 4.64 4.95
C ASN A 374 19.73 4.20 6.41
N PRO A 375 20.66 4.57 7.28
CA PRO A 375 20.61 4.18 8.68
C PRO A 375 19.46 4.88 9.40
N ILE A 376 18.86 4.18 10.33
CA ILE A 376 17.89 4.72 11.29
C ILE A 376 18.58 4.74 12.66
N SER A 377 18.51 5.85 13.36
CA SER A 377 19.19 6.03 14.64
C SER A 377 18.31 6.70 15.66
N ASN A 378 18.47 6.29 16.91
CA ASN A 378 17.92 7.01 18.05
C ASN A 378 18.89 8.11 18.48
N ILE A 379 18.52 9.36 18.27
CA ILE A 379 19.34 10.51 18.64
C ILE A 379 18.82 11.09 19.97
N PRO A 380 19.68 11.15 21.02
CA PRO A 380 19.27 11.69 22.30
C PRO A 380 18.64 13.08 22.19
N GLY A 381 17.46 13.24 22.75
CA GLY A 381 16.70 14.50 22.71
C GLY A 381 15.96 14.79 21.40
N GLN A 382 16.09 13.94 20.37
CA GLN A 382 15.46 14.13 19.07
C GLN A 382 14.62 12.92 18.64
N GLY A 383 14.78 11.76 19.30
CA GLY A 383 14.06 10.55 19.02
C GLY A 383 14.64 9.71 17.88
N ILE A 384 13.81 8.83 17.33
CA ILE A 384 14.18 7.90 16.26
C ILE A 384 14.05 8.62 14.93
N LEU A 385 15.14 8.69 14.18
CA LEU A 385 15.24 9.47 12.95
C LEU A 385 15.79 8.63 11.78
N LEU A 386 15.27 8.90 10.57
CA LEU A 386 15.94 8.53 9.33
C LEU A 386 17.19 9.40 9.16
N TYR A 387 18.37 8.76 9.15
CA TYR A 387 19.66 9.46 9.15
C TYR A 387 20.47 9.22 7.88
N GLY A 388 19.77 9.12 6.74
CA GLY A 388 20.33 8.99 5.41
C GLY A 388 19.32 9.31 4.33
N ASP A 389 19.79 9.76 3.17
CA ASP A 389 18.97 10.16 2.02
C ASP A 389 19.49 9.62 0.69
N LYS A 390 20.14 8.46 0.69
CA LYS A 390 20.65 7.79 -0.51
C LYS A 390 19.60 6.90 -1.17
N THR A 391 19.66 6.87 -2.50
CA THR A 391 19.12 5.76 -3.28
C THR A 391 20.09 4.59 -3.29
N HIS A 392 19.66 3.41 -3.70
CA HIS A 392 20.53 2.23 -3.79
C HIS A 392 21.38 2.19 -5.06
N LEU A 393 21.66 3.34 -5.65
CA LEU A 393 22.52 3.45 -6.84
C LEU A 393 24.00 3.30 -6.48
N ALA A 394 24.71 2.41 -7.21
CA ALA A 394 26.12 2.15 -6.94
C ALA A 394 27.07 3.23 -7.47
N ARG A 395 26.70 3.91 -8.55
CA ARG A 395 27.55 4.91 -9.21
C ARG A 395 27.28 6.30 -8.65
N PRO A 396 28.30 7.12 -8.41
CA PRO A 396 28.11 8.55 -8.13
C PRO A 396 27.33 9.20 -9.28
N SER A 397 26.18 9.77 -8.98
CA SER A 397 25.28 10.41 -9.93
C SER A 397 24.47 11.50 -9.24
N ALA A 398 23.80 12.34 -10.01
CA ALA A 398 22.80 13.24 -9.45
C ALA A 398 21.66 12.47 -8.77
N PHE A 399 21.33 11.26 -9.28
CA PHE A 399 20.28 10.39 -8.81
C PHE A 399 20.67 9.47 -7.63
N ASP A 400 21.86 9.66 -7.04
CA ASP A 400 22.28 8.91 -5.85
C ASP A 400 21.58 9.39 -4.56
N ARG A 401 20.73 10.43 -4.67
CA ARG A 401 19.96 11.03 -3.58
C ARG A 401 18.46 10.90 -3.77
N ILE A 402 17.76 10.60 -2.68
CA ILE A 402 16.29 10.46 -2.65
C ILE A 402 15.62 11.75 -3.13
N ASN A 403 16.07 12.90 -2.63
CA ASN A 403 15.49 14.19 -2.98
C ASN A 403 15.59 14.50 -4.47
N VAL A 404 16.71 14.18 -5.11
CA VAL A 404 16.89 14.42 -6.55
C VAL A 404 16.04 13.45 -7.38
N ARG A 405 16.00 12.15 -7.02
CA ARG A 405 15.16 11.19 -7.74
C ARG A 405 13.68 11.60 -7.64
N ARG A 406 13.19 11.97 -6.48
CA ARG A 406 11.81 12.41 -6.27
C ARG A 406 11.50 13.73 -6.99
N LEU A 407 12.45 14.66 -7.04
CA LEU A 407 12.34 15.87 -7.86
C LEU A 407 12.05 15.53 -9.31
N PHE A 408 12.87 14.66 -9.91
CA PHE A 408 12.71 14.28 -11.31
C PHE A 408 11.40 13.56 -11.57
N LEU A 409 10.99 12.62 -10.71
CA LEU A 409 9.69 11.94 -10.85
C LEU A 409 8.51 12.92 -10.83
N SER A 410 8.57 13.90 -9.94
CA SER A 410 7.53 14.94 -9.85
C SER A 410 7.50 15.83 -11.10
N ILE A 411 8.67 16.22 -11.61
CA ILE A 411 8.78 17.03 -12.83
C ILE A 411 8.34 16.21 -14.06
N GLU A 412 8.83 14.99 -14.20
CA GLU A 412 8.50 14.10 -15.31
C GLU A 412 6.99 13.84 -15.39
N ARG A 413 6.34 13.59 -14.25
CA ARG A 413 4.88 13.39 -14.17
C ARG A 413 4.12 14.65 -14.61
N ALA A 414 4.46 15.82 -14.07
CA ALA A 414 3.79 17.07 -14.39
C ALA A 414 3.95 17.46 -15.88
N ILE A 415 5.17 17.30 -16.42
CA ILE A 415 5.44 17.61 -17.83
C ILE A 415 4.77 16.58 -18.75
N SER A 416 4.73 15.30 -18.37
CA SER A 416 4.02 14.27 -19.14
C SER A 416 2.52 14.56 -19.25
N GLU A 417 1.90 15.04 -18.17
CA GLU A 417 0.50 15.50 -18.23
C GLU A 417 0.32 16.72 -19.16
N ALA A 418 1.23 17.71 -19.07
CA ALA A 418 1.21 18.86 -19.97
C ALA A 418 1.44 18.46 -21.45
N ALA A 419 2.30 17.47 -21.70
CA ALA A 419 2.58 16.97 -23.03
C ALA A 419 1.36 16.31 -23.69
N LYS A 420 0.41 15.78 -22.92
CA LYS A 420 -0.85 15.22 -23.49
C LYS A 420 -1.66 16.28 -24.24
N ALA A 421 -1.54 17.54 -23.88
CA ALA A 421 -2.27 18.64 -24.55
C ALA A 421 -1.76 18.92 -25.99
N VAL A 422 -0.51 18.56 -26.30
CA VAL A 422 0.07 18.76 -27.63
C VAL A 422 0.02 17.52 -28.52
N ILE A 423 -0.47 16.39 -28.01
CA ILE A 423 -0.67 15.16 -28.79
C ILE A 423 -1.76 15.40 -29.83
N PHE A 424 -1.51 15.00 -31.07
CA PHE A 424 -2.33 15.21 -32.26
C PHE A 424 -2.38 16.66 -32.82
N GLU A 425 -1.64 17.60 -32.21
CA GLU A 425 -1.41 18.92 -32.80
C GLU A 425 -0.30 18.91 -33.84
N PHE A 426 -0.21 19.95 -34.68
CA PHE A 426 0.85 20.05 -35.68
C PHE A 426 2.20 20.35 -35.04
N ASN A 427 3.28 19.72 -35.50
CA ASN A 427 4.63 20.07 -35.05
C ASN A 427 5.14 21.31 -35.81
N ASP A 428 4.64 22.47 -35.43
CA ASP A 428 5.03 23.78 -35.94
C ASP A 428 5.68 24.65 -34.85
N GLU A 429 6.12 25.84 -35.22
CA GLU A 429 6.74 26.78 -34.29
C GLU A 429 5.77 27.20 -33.17
N PHE A 430 4.48 27.31 -33.49
CA PHE A 430 3.45 27.73 -32.54
C PHE A 430 3.27 26.68 -31.44
N THR A 431 3.09 25.43 -31.77
CA THR A 431 2.91 24.31 -30.82
C THR A 431 4.16 24.11 -29.96
N ARG A 432 5.36 24.24 -30.53
CA ARG A 432 6.63 24.18 -29.79
C ARG A 432 6.77 25.34 -28.80
N ALA A 433 6.37 26.55 -29.20
CA ALA A 433 6.38 27.70 -28.32
C ALA A 433 5.33 27.60 -27.21
N GLU A 434 4.14 27.07 -27.51
CA GLU A 434 3.08 26.79 -26.52
C GLU A 434 3.56 25.80 -25.46
N PHE A 435 4.14 24.66 -25.87
CA PHE A 435 4.73 23.68 -24.95
C PHE A 435 5.80 24.29 -24.06
N SER A 436 6.75 25.03 -24.66
CA SER A 436 7.80 25.72 -23.88
C SER A 436 7.20 26.76 -22.92
N GLY A 437 6.14 27.45 -23.36
CA GLY A 437 5.39 28.45 -22.58
C GLY A 437 4.68 27.84 -21.36
N ILE A 438 4.36 26.53 -21.37
CA ILE A 438 3.82 25.80 -20.21
C ILE A 438 4.94 25.32 -19.29
N VAL A 439 6.00 24.73 -19.87
CA VAL A 439 7.06 24.06 -19.10
C VAL A 439 7.99 25.05 -18.39
N GLU A 440 8.39 26.14 -19.04
CA GLU A 440 9.32 27.09 -18.42
C GLU A 440 8.79 27.78 -17.15
N PRO A 441 7.54 28.29 -17.08
CA PRO A 441 7.02 28.88 -15.86
C PRO A 441 6.96 27.87 -14.72
N PHE A 442 6.56 26.61 -15.00
CA PHE A 442 6.55 25.53 -14.03
C PHE A 442 7.95 25.25 -13.45
N LEU A 443 8.98 25.16 -14.30
CA LEU A 443 10.34 24.97 -13.84
C LEU A 443 10.88 26.19 -13.05
N ARG A 444 10.47 27.42 -13.39
CA ARG A 444 10.78 28.63 -12.60
C ARG A 444 10.15 28.60 -11.23
N GLU A 445 8.93 28.09 -11.10
CA GLU A 445 8.29 27.90 -9.80
C GLU A 445 9.09 26.93 -8.93
N ILE A 446 9.49 25.78 -9.48
CA ILE A 446 10.34 24.80 -8.77
C ILE A 446 11.70 25.42 -8.41
N GLN A 447 12.27 26.27 -9.25
CA GLN A 447 13.50 27.02 -8.96
C GLN A 447 13.29 27.98 -7.79
N GLY A 448 12.20 28.74 -7.78
CA GLY A 448 11.81 29.61 -6.68
C GLY A 448 11.57 28.85 -5.38
N ALA A 449 11.03 27.63 -5.47
CA ALA A 449 10.84 26.70 -4.36
C ALA A 449 12.09 25.89 -3.97
N ARG A 450 13.28 26.25 -4.49
CA ARG A 450 14.59 25.67 -4.16
C ARG A 450 14.79 24.21 -4.60
N GLY A 451 14.00 23.70 -5.54
CA GLY A 451 14.13 22.35 -6.08
C GLY A 451 15.28 22.22 -7.08
N ILE A 452 15.45 23.23 -7.92
CA ILE A 452 16.50 23.30 -8.93
C ILE A 452 17.29 24.60 -8.81
N THR A 453 18.55 24.58 -9.23
CA THR A 453 19.40 25.77 -9.24
C THR A 453 19.36 26.48 -10.59
N ASP A 454 19.21 25.73 -11.67
CA ASP A 454 19.17 26.23 -13.04
C ASP A 454 18.50 25.22 -13.96
N PHE A 455 17.90 25.69 -15.05
CA PHE A 455 17.29 24.84 -16.07
C PHE A 455 17.36 25.45 -17.46
N ARG A 456 17.20 24.62 -18.47
CA ARG A 456 17.07 25.03 -19.86
C ARG A 456 16.09 24.09 -20.57
N VAL A 457 15.15 24.67 -21.30
CA VAL A 457 14.23 23.95 -22.19
C VAL A 457 14.67 24.25 -23.64
N VAL A 458 14.78 23.20 -24.47
CA VAL A 458 15.04 23.30 -25.88
C VAL A 458 13.94 22.54 -26.60
N CYS A 459 13.07 23.27 -27.28
CA CYS A 459 12.01 22.72 -28.13
C CYS A 459 11.87 23.64 -29.35
N ASP A 460 12.86 23.55 -30.23
CA ASP A 460 12.98 24.39 -31.41
C ASP A 460 13.40 23.58 -32.65
N GLU A 461 13.79 24.22 -33.71
CA GLU A 461 14.20 23.56 -34.97
C GLU A 461 15.50 22.75 -34.84
N THR A 462 16.28 22.98 -33.78
CA THR A 462 17.55 22.25 -33.58
C THR A 462 17.35 20.82 -33.17
N ASN A 463 16.28 20.52 -32.37
CA ASN A 463 15.92 19.18 -31.99
C ASN A 463 14.65 18.64 -32.70
N ASN A 464 13.86 19.50 -33.38
CA ASN A 464 12.74 19.11 -34.23
C ASN A 464 13.10 19.33 -35.72
N THR A 465 14.00 18.51 -36.20
CA THR A 465 14.43 18.52 -37.64
C THR A 465 13.31 17.99 -38.54
N ALA A 466 13.41 18.24 -39.86
CA ALA A 466 12.44 17.70 -40.83
C ALA A 466 12.23 16.17 -40.69
N ALA A 467 13.29 15.44 -40.39
CA ALA A 467 13.22 13.99 -40.17
C ALA A 467 12.46 13.58 -38.88
N VAL A 468 12.43 14.43 -37.85
CA VAL A 468 11.63 14.24 -36.62
C VAL A 468 10.16 14.54 -36.94
N ILE A 469 9.89 15.63 -37.64
CA ILE A 469 8.55 16.03 -38.07
C ILE A 469 7.94 14.96 -39.00
N ASP A 470 8.71 14.44 -39.97
CA ASP A 470 8.27 13.37 -40.86
C ASP A 470 7.92 12.05 -40.13
N ARG A 471 8.44 11.83 -38.94
CA ARG A 471 8.07 10.70 -38.07
C ARG A 471 6.88 10.99 -37.17
N ASN A 472 6.25 12.14 -37.28
CA ASN A 472 5.17 12.63 -36.41
C ASN A 472 5.59 12.71 -34.93
N GLU A 473 6.83 13.09 -34.64
CA GLU A 473 7.39 13.22 -33.31
C GLU A 473 7.62 14.70 -32.98
N LEU A 474 7.38 15.08 -31.71
CA LEU A 474 7.84 16.34 -31.13
C LEU A 474 8.87 16.02 -30.05
N VAL A 475 10.04 16.63 -30.14
CA VAL A 475 11.15 16.41 -29.18
C VAL A 475 11.39 17.69 -28.40
N ALA A 476 11.39 17.56 -27.08
CA ALA A 476 11.77 18.62 -26.15
C ALA A 476 12.88 18.12 -25.22
N ASP A 477 14.00 18.81 -25.19
CA ASP A 477 15.12 18.52 -24.29
C ASP A 477 15.06 19.45 -23.08
N ILE A 478 14.96 18.87 -21.88
CA ILE A 478 14.84 19.61 -20.62
C ILE A 478 16.06 19.31 -19.76
N PHE A 479 16.95 20.31 -19.65
CA PHE A 479 18.16 20.23 -18.83
C PHE A 479 17.92 20.84 -17.47
N ILE A 480 18.20 20.08 -16.39
CA ILE A 480 17.93 20.47 -15.01
C ILE A 480 19.19 20.30 -14.17
N LYS A 481 19.53 21.35 -13.40
CA LYS A 481 20.54 21.28 -12.33
C LYS A 481 19.84 21.19 -10.98
N PRO A 482 19.75 19.99 -10.35
CA PRO A 482 19.06 19.82 -9.08
C PRO A 482 19.81 20.48 -7.93
N ALA A 483 19.07 20.97 -6.93
CA ALA A 483 19.62 21.36 -5.65
C ALA A 483 20.05 20.13 -4.84
N ARG A 484 21.23 20.17 -4.21
CA ARG A 484 21.78 19.07 -3.43
C ARG A 484 21.58 19.28 -1.95
N SER A 485 21.23 18.23 -1.22
CA SER A 485 21.17 18.21 0.24
C SER A 485 22.57 18.24 0.86
N VAL A 486 22.68 18.87 2.04
CA VAL A 486 23.92 18.89 2.83
C VAL A 486 23.96 17.63 3.70
N ASN A 487 24.97 16.77 3.50
CA ASN A 487 25.13 15.53 4.25
C ASN A 487 26.25 15.61 5.31
N TYR A 488 27.22 16.49 5.10
CA TYR A 488 28.34 16.67 6.01
C TYR A 488 28.54 18.14 6.33
N VAL A 489 28.68 18.46 7.61
CA VAL A 489 29.02 19.79 8.11
C VAL A 489 30.37 19.70 8.82
N THR A 490 31.36 20.39 8.30
CA THR A 490 32.66 20.54 8.96
C THR A 490 32.67 21.86 9.73
N LEU A 491 32.91 21.81 11.02
CA LEU A 491 33.02 22.97 11.88
C LEU A 491 34.48 23.11 12.32
N ASN A 492 35.09 24.23 11.94
CA ASN A 492 36.45 24.57 12.33
C ASN A 492 36.38 25.59 13.47
N PHE A 493 36.80 25.22 14.65
CA PHE A 493 36.91 26.14 15.80
C PHE A 493 38.39 26.54 15.93
N VAL A 494 38.64 27.84 15.81
CA VAL A 494 39.97 28.44 16.00
C VAL A 494 39.96 29.23 17.29
N ALA A 495 40.77 28.84 18.25
CA ALA A 495 40.98 29.63 19.45
C ALA A 495 42.03 30.73 19.19
N VAL A 496 41.61 31.99 19.31
CA VAL A 496 42.46 33.16 19.08
C VAL A 496 42.90 33.75 20.40
N ARG A 497 44.16 34.19 20.46
CA ARG A 497 44.70 34.86 21.67
C ARG A 497 44.06 36.24 21.80
N THR A 498 43.93 36.71 23.04
CA THR A 498 43.44 38.04 23.33
C THR A 498 44.35 39.11 22.67
N GLY A 499 43.79 39.94 21.80
CA GLY A 499 44.52 41.03 21.12
C GLY A 499 44.89 40.76 19.65
N VAL A 500 44.42 39.62 19.05
CA VAL A 500 44.57 39.37 17.61
C VAL A 500 43.28 39.75 16.91
N GLU A 501 43.34 40.50 15.84
CA GLU A 501 42.22 40.87 15.00
C GLU A 501 41.70 39.62 14.22
N PHE A 502 40.37 39.44 14.12
CA PHE A 502 39.78 38.27 13.45
C PHE A 502 40.12 38.17 11.94
N GLU A 503 40.38 39.30 11.27
CA GLU A 503 40.77 39.36 9.88
C GLU A 503 42.13 38.72 9.60
N GLU A 504 43.08 38.80 10.56
CA GLU A 504 44.41 38.21 10.47
C GLU A 504 44.38 36.68 10.56
N VAL A 505 43.38 36.12 11.28
CA VAL A 505 43.19 34.68 11.44
C VAL A 505 42.51 34.07 10.22
N VAL A 506 41.57 34.75 9.58
CA VAL A 506 40.90 34.29 8.35
C VAL A 506 41.88 34.22 7.17
N GLY A 507 42.85 35.15 7.08
CA GLY A 507 43.88 35.14 6.06
C GLY A 507 44.91 33.98 6.19
N ALA A 508 45.11 33.45 7.40
CA ALA A 508 46.01 32.33 7.67
C ALA A 508 45.35 30.96 7.47
N ALA A 509 44.01 30.86 7.45
CA ALA A 509 43.28 29.62 7.27
C ALA A 509 43.00 29.25 5.80
N THR A 510 43.45 30.03 4.86
CA THR A 510 43.23 29.85 3.40
C THR A 510 44.49 29.39 2.66
N ILE A 511 45.49 28.81 3.34
CA ILE A 511 46.67 28.17 2.71
C ILE A 511 46.64 26.65 2.93
#